data_88d83656723c05964e85187c5bad1ac8
#
_entry.id   88d83656723c05964e85187c5bad1ac8
#
_cell.length_a   1.000
_cell.length_b   1.000
_cell.length_c   1.000
_cell.angle_alpha   90.00
_cell.angle_beta   90.00
_cell.angle_gamma   90.00
#
_symmetry.space_group_name_H-M   'P 1'
#
loop_
_entity.id
_entity.type
_entity.pdbx_description
1 polymer ?
#
loop_
_entity_poly.entity_id
_entity_poly.type
_entity_poly.pdbx_seq_one_letter_code
_entity_poly.pdbx_strand_id
1 'polypeptide(L)'
;MSTNSPAYDNKIARKYSVRTLEHKIENKLALQEELTWPEERKIPVVCIPTGMTDELGGALLQEALPGILSRGLELIILGKGSEEYGKIFTQLANQKGHRIAILEDTDDKRRAMYAAADIALFFKDPASVPELQLALRYGAVPIAPTTKALESYNPVQESGNAFLYEAEDKWSCFAALVRALETFNFPFDWRTIQRHCMESAQEE
;
A
#
# COMPACT_ATOMS: atom_id res chain seq x y z
N MET A 1 -18.09 -17.96 -0.83
CA MET A 1 -16.63 -17.72 -0.89
C MET A 1 -16.46 -16.35 -1.47
N SER A 2 -15.89 -15.41 -0.72
CA SER A 2 -15.72 -14.02 -1.17
C SER A 2 -14.82 -13.99 -2.42
N THR A 3 -15.33 -13.40 -3.51
CA THR A 3 -14.59 -13.21 -4.77
C THR A 3 -13.43 -12.22 -4.61
N ASN A 4 -13.32 -11.58 -3.44
CA ASN A 4 -12.31 -10.58 -3.11
C ASN A 4 -11.07 -11.15 -2.37
N SER A 5 -10.87 -12.46 -2.37
CA SER A 5 -9.69 -13.08 -1.79
C SER A 5 -8.64 -13.38 -2.87
N PRO A 6 -7.35 -13.05 -2.67
CA PRO A 6 -6.30 -13.31 -3.66
C PRO A 6 -6.14 -14.80 -3.98
N ALA A 7 -6.63 -15.70 -3.12
CA ALA A 7 -6.61 -17.14 -3.37
C ALA A 7 -7.59 -17.56 -4.48
N TYR A 8 -8.65 -16.81 -4.69
CA TYR A 8 -9.72 -17.15 -5.65
C TYR A 8 -9.91 -16.08 -6.73
N ASP A 9 -9.17 -14.98 -6.66
CA ASP A 9 -9.29 -13.86 -7.59
C ASP A 9 -8.73 -14.24 -8.97
N ASN A 10 -9.59 -14.19 -9.99
CA ASN A 10 -9.21 -14.47 -11.39
C ASN A 10 -8.72 -13.21 -12.14
N LYS A 11 -8.73 -12.05 -11.48
CA LYS A 11 -8.36 -10.75 -12.07
C LYS A 11 -6.93 -10.33 -11.76
N ILE A 12 -6.24 -11.10 -10.93
CA ILE A 12 -4.82 -10.87 -10.61
C ILE A 12 -3.94 -11.83 -11.41
N ALA A 13 -2.70 -11.44 -11.65
CA ALA A 13 -1.76 -12.21 -12.47
C ALA A 13 -1.44 -13.58 -11.88
N ARG A 14 -1.27 -13.64 -10.55
CA ARG A 14 -0.99 -14.88 -9.82
C ARG A 14 -1.80 -14.95 -8.53
N LYS A 15 -2.57 -16.01 -8.37
CA LYS A 15 -3.27 -16.32 -7.10
C LYS A 15 -2.29 -16.67 -6.00
N TYR A 16 -2.59 -16.23 -4.80
CA TYR A 16 -1.81 -16.54 -3.60
C TYR A 16 -2.70 -16.55 -2.35
N SER A 17 -2.17 -17.12 -1.30
CA SER A 17 -2.81 -17.19 0.01
C SER A 17 -1.77 -16.94 1.10
N VAL A 18 -2.19 -16.93 2.36
CA VAL A 18 -1.28 -16.87 3.53
C VAL A 18 -0.18 -17.94 3.45
N ARG A 19 -0.49 -19.10 2.87
CA ARG A 19 0.46 -20.23 2.75
C ARG A 19 1.39 -20.12 1.54
N THR A 20 1.06 -19.28 0.56
CA THR A 20 1.78 -19.14 -0.71
C THR A 20 2.08 -17.68 -1.03
N LEU A 21 2.43 -16.90 0.03
CA LEU A 21 2.74 -15.48 -0.07
C LEU A 21 3.92 -15.17 -1.01
N GLU A 22 4.81 -16.13 -1.24
CA GLU A 22 5.89 -16.02 -2.22
C GLU A 22 5.39 -15.74 -3.64
N HIS A 23 4.17 -16.14 -3.97
CA HIS A 23 3.56 -15.87 -5.28
C HIS A 23 3.10 -14.42 -5.45
N LYS A 24 2.94 -13.66 -4.35
CA LYS A 24 2.54 -12.25 -4.42
C LYS A 24 3.48 -11.42 -5.30
N ILE A 25 4.76 -11.75 -5.32
CA ILE A 25 5.77 -11.04 -6.12
C ILE A 25 5.47 -11.06 -7.63
N GLU A 26 4.82 -12.11 -8.13
CA GLU A 26 4.49 -12.21 -9.55
C GLU A 26 3.46 -11.13 -9.96
N ASN A 27 2.57 -10.73 -9.04
CA ASN A 27 1.62 -9.63 -9.28
C ASN A 27 2.32 -8.27 -9.33
N LYS A 28 3.36 -8.06 -8.50
CA LYS A 28 4.18 -6.86 -8.57
C LYS A 28 4.86 -6.75 -9.93
N LEU A 29 5.51 -7.81 -10.39
CA LEU A 29 6.21 -7.83 -11.68
C LEU A 29 5.23 -7.59 -12.83
N ALA A 30 4.06 -8.23 -12.81
CA ALA A 30 3.04 -8.02 -13.83
C ALA A 30 2.54 -6.57 -13.90
N LEU A 31 2.39 -5.91 -12.74
CA LEU A 31 2.00 -4.50 -12.72
C LEU A 31 3.14 -3.57 -13.18
N GLN A 32 4.39 -3.87 -12.82
CA GLN A 32 5.55 -3.14 -13.33
C GLN A 32 5.65 -3.24 -14.86
N GLU A 33 5.46 -4.44 -15.43
CA GLU A 33 5.41 -4.65 -16.88
C GLU A 33 4.29 -3.84 -17.52
N GLU A 34 3.08 -3.87 -16.98
CA GLU A 34 1.93 -3.10 -17.48
C GLU A 34 2.20 -1.58 -17.47
N LEU A 35 2.88 -1.09 -16.43
CA LEU A 35 3.27 0.32 -16.29
C LEU A 35 4.53 0.69 -17.07
N THR A 36 5.11 -0.24 -17.81
CA THR A 36 6.39 -0.07 -18.54
C THR A 36 7.55 0.35 -17.63
N TRP A 37 7.49 -0.07 -16.37
CA TRP A 37 8.57 0.08 -15.41
C TRP A 37 9.53 -1.10 -15.50
N PRO A 38 10.81 -0.93 -15.14
CA PRO A 38 11.72 -2.05 -14.98
C PRO A 38 11.18 -3.04 -13.94
N GLU A 39 11.31 -4.33 -14.22
CA GLU A 39 10.97 -5.38 -13.26
C GLU A 39 11.97 -5.40 -12.11
N GLU A 40 11.57 -4.94 -10.95
CA GLU A 40 12.40 -4.87 -9.76
C GLU A 40 11.71 -5.48 -8.53
N ARG A 41 12.12 -6.70 -8.19
CA ARG A 41 11.54 -7.44 -7.06
C ARG A 41 11.75 -6.76 -5.71
N LYS A 42 12.88 -6.07 -5.54
CA LYS A 42 13.33 -5.51 -4.26
C LYS A 42 12.88 -4.07 -4.02
N ILE A 43 12.34 -3.40 -5.02
CA ILE A 43 11.80 -2.06 -4.82
C ILE A 43 10.44 -2.16 -4.11
N PRO A 44 10.20 -1.40 -3.02
CA PRO A 44 8.90 -1.40 -2.37
C PRO A 44 7.86 -0.67 -3.23
N VAL A 45 6.69 -1.27 -3.39
CA VAL A 45 5.52 -0.66 -4.03
C VAL A 45 4.58 -0.15 -2.96
N VAL A 46 4.38 1.16 -2.93
CA VAL A 46 3.45 1.86 -2.02
C VAL A 46 2.22 2.28 -2.79
N CYS A 47 1.03 1.93 -2.31
CA CYS A 47 -0.21 2.42 -2.89
C CYS A 47 -0.94 3.40 -1.96
N ILE A 48 -1.68 4.34 -2.57
CA ILE A 48 -2.66 5.21 -1.91
C ILE A 48 -4.04 4.77 -2.43
N PRO A 49 -4.68 3.80 -1.75
CA PRO A 49 -5.85 3.12 -2.30
C PRO A 49 -7.14 3.94 -2.20
N THR A 50 -7.18 4.94 -1.33
CA THR A 50 -8.31 5.86 -1.19
C THR A 50 -8.37 6.92 -2.28
N GLY A 51 -7.34 7.01 -3.12
CA GLY A 51 -7.10 8.25 -3.87
C GLY A 51 -6.77 9.39 -2.91
N MET A 52 -6.94 10.65 -3.33
CA MET A 52 -6.64 11.78 -2.46
C MET A 52 -7.64 12.92 -2.62
N THR A 53 -8.04 13.45 -1.47
CA THR A 53 -8.82 14.68 -1.29
C THR A 53 -8.31 15.40 -0.04
N ASP A 54 -8.75 16.64 0.20
CA ASP A 54 -8.41 17.35 1.44
C ASP A 54 -8.91 16.59 2.68
N GLU A 55 -10.10 16.03 2.60
CA GLU A 55 -10.73 15.25 3.69
C GLU A 55 -9.96 13.95 4.00
N LEU A 56 -9.31 13.37 3.00
CA LEU A 56 -8.49 12.16 3.13
C LEU A 56 -7.04 12.45 3.55
N GLY A 57 -6.74 13.69 3.92
CA GLY A 57 -5.44 14.09 4.44
C GLY A 57 -4.48 14.65 3.38
N GLY A 58 -5.03 15.30 2.34
CA GLY A 58 -4.24 15.87 1.26
C GLY A 58 -3.17 16.86 1.71
N ALA A 59 -3.46 17.70 2.72
CA ALA A 59 -2.46 18.62 3.30
C ALA A 59 -1.26 17.84 3.87
N LEU A 60 -1.50 16.78 4.64
CA LEU A 60 -0.43 15.95 5.19
C LEU A 60 0.36 15.23 4.09
N LEU A 61 -0.33 14.73 3.05
CA LEU A 61 0.33 14.15 1.90
C LEU A 61 1.27 15.15 1.23
N GLN A 62 0.82 16.38 0.94
CA GLN A 62 1.65 17.39 0.29
C GLN A 62 2.91 17.70 1.10
N GLU A 63 2.79 17.78 2.43
CA GLU A 63 3.94 18.00 3.31
C GLU A 63 4.89 16.80 3.39
N ALA A 64 4.36 15.57 3.36
CA ALA A 64 5.15 14.34 3.46
C ALA A 64 5.76 13.91 2.11
N LEU A 65 5.18 14.33 1.00
CA LEU A 65 5.51 13.85 -0.34
C LEU A 65 7.00 13.99 -0.71
N PRO A 66 7.70 15.12 -0.42
CA PRO A 66 9.15 15.20 -0.67
C PRO A 66 9.95 14.12 0.05
N GLY A 67 9.59 13.83 1.30
CA GLY A 67 10.20 12.74 2.07
C GLY A 67 9.90 11.37 1.48
N ILE A 68 8.66 11.11 1.10
CA ILE A 68 8.23 9.86 0.46
C ILE A 68 9.03 9.63 -0.84
N LEU A 69 9.09 10.63 -1.70
CA LEU A 69 9.78 10.55 -2.99
C LEU A 69 11.32 10.51 -2.87
N SER A 70 11.87 10.92 -1.73
CA SER A 70 13.32 10.77 -1.47
C SER A 70 13.74 9.33 -1.23
N ARG A 71 12.78 8.43 -1.00
CA ARG A 71 13.04 7.00 -0.82
C ARG A 71 12.92 6.28 -2.17
N GLY A 72 13.74 5.27 -2.36
CA GLY A 72 13.69 4.43 -3.56
C GLY A 72 12.45 3.51 -3.51
N LEU A 73 11.31 4.01 -3.94
CA LEU A 73 10.04 3.28 -3.97
C LEU A 73 9.25 3.59 -5.24
N GLU A 74 8.28 2.76 -5.54
CA GLU A 74 7.26 2.96 -6.56
C GLU A 74 5.96 3.39 -5.88
N LEU A 75 5.31 4.44 -6.40
CA LEU A 75 4.09 5.00 -5.82
C LEU A 75 2.92 4.83 -6.80
N ILE A 76 1.85 4.22 -6.32
CA ILE A 76 0.64 3.97 -7.10
C ILE A 76 -0.54 4.62 -6.40
N ILE A 77 -1.29 5.45 -7.12
CA ILE A 77 -2.46 6.13 -6.61
C ILE A 77 -3.70 5.64 -7.35
N LEU A 78 -4.75 5.27 -6.62
CA LEU A 78 -6.03 4.97 -7.26
C LEU A 78 -6.68 6.27 -7.73
N GLY A 79 -7.11 6.31 -8.98
CA GLY A 79 -7.67 7.49 -9.65
C GLY A 79 -9.09 7.82 -9.22
N LYS A 80 -9.33 7.82 -7.91
CA LYS A 80 -10.54 8.34 -7.27
C LYS A 80 -10.11 9.44 -6.28
N GLY A 81 -10.68 10.59 -6.36
CA GLY A 81 -10.28 11.73 -5.55
C GLY A 81 -10.55 13.03 -6.28
N SER A 82 -9.94 14.11 -5.80
CA SER A 82 -10.14 15.41 -6.45
C SER A 82 -9.23 15.59 -7.66
N GLU A 83 -9.70 16.40 -8.61
CA GLU A 83 -8.93 16.78 -9.81
C GLU A 83 -7.63 17.49 -9.46
N GLU A 84 -7.61 18.24 -8.36
CA GLU A 84 -6.44 18.96 -7.88
C GLU A 84 -5.28 17.99 -7.59
N TYR A 85 -5.53 16.95 -6.77
CA TYR A 85 -4.51 15.95 -6.45
C TYR A 85 -4.16 15.10 -7.67
N GLY A 86 -5.12 14.83 -8.56
CA GLY A 86 -4.86 14.17 -9.84
C GLY A 86 -3.84 14.95 -10.68
N LYS A 87 -3.93 16.26 -10.76
CA LYS A 87 -2.96 17.12 -11.45
C LYS A 87 -1.57 17.06 -10.80
N ILE A 88 -1.49 17.11 -9.46
CA ILE A 88 -0.23 17.01 -8.72
C ILE A 88 0.47 15.68 -9.04
N PHE A 89 -0.24 14.57 -8.94
CA PHE A 89 0.34 13.25 -9.21
C PHE A 89 0.73 13.07 -10.68
N THR A 90 -0.08 13.58 -11.62
CA THR A 90 0.25 13.55 -13.05
C THR A 90 1.52 14.35 -13.34
N GLN A 91 1.66 15.52 -12.74
CA GLN A 91 2.87 16.34 -12.88
C GLN A 91 4.10 15.60 -12.33
N LEU A 92 3.99 14.95 -11.17
CA LEU A 92 5.08 14.19 -10.57
C LEU A 92 5.43 12.94 -11.39
N ALA A 93 4.44 12.25 -11.94
CA ALA A 93 4.65 11.08 -12.80
C ALA A 93 5.43 11.43 -14.09
N ASN A 94 5.29 12.66 -14.58
CA ASN A 94 6.03 13.14 -15.75
C ASN A 94 7.46 13.62 -15.43
N GLN A 95 7.84 13.68 -14.15
CA GLN A 95 9.21 14.03 -13.76
C GLN A 95 10.13 12.82 -13.87
N LYS A 96 11.32 13.04 -14.43
CA LYS A 96 12.34 11.98 -14.49
C LYS A 96 12.85 11.66 -13.07
N GLY A 97 12.95 10.38 -12.77
CA GLY A 97 13.53 9.88 -11.53
C GLY A 97 12.51 9.36 -10.51
N HIS A 98 11.22 9.57 -10.72
CA HIS A 98 10.17 9.01 -9.88
C HIS A 98 9.29 8.03 -10.66
N ARG A 99 8.97 6.88 -10.06
CA ARG A 99 8.01 5.92 -10.61
C ARG A 99 6.69 6.13 -9.89
N ILE A 100 5.82 6.91 -10.50
CA ILE A 100 4.51 7.25 -9.98
C ILE A 100 3.48 6.92 -11.04
N ALA A 101 2.42 6.21 -10.68
CA ALA A 101 1.32 5.88 -11.57
C ALA A 101 -0.02 6.19 -10.92
N ILE A 102 -0.95 6.70 -11.71
CA ILE A 102 -2.37 6.81 -11.35
C ILE A 102 -3.09 5.70 -12.08
N LEU A 103 -3.67 4.77 -11.34
CA LEU A 103 -4.50 3.72 -11.91
C LEU A 103 -5.95 4.15 -11.97
N GLU A 104 -6.61 3.83 -13.08
CA GLU A 104 -8.05 4.03 -13.22
C GLU A 104 -8.82 3.28 -12.11
N ASP A 105 -9.87 3.89 -11.53
CA ASP A 105 -10.69 3.27 -10.49
C ASP A 105 -11.67 2.26 -11.11
N THR A 106 -11.13 1.17 -11.62
CA THR A 106 -11.86 -0.01 -12.07
C THR A 106 -11.61 -1.17 -11.14
N ASP A 107 -12.50 -2.15 -11.10
CA ASP A 107 -12.34 -3.32 -10.23
C ASP A 107 -11.06 -4.10 -10.54
N ASP A 108 -10.71 -4.25 -11.82
CA ASP A 108 -9.50 -4.97 -12.25
C ASP A 108 -8.23 -4.25 -11.81
N LYS A 109 -8.15 -2.92 -12.02
CA LYS A 109 -6.99 -2.12 -11.62
C LYS A 109 -6.84 -2.04 -10.10
N ARG A 110 -7.96 -1.93 -9.39
CA ARG A 110 -7.97 -1.94 -7.92
C ARG A 110 -7.40 -3.25 -7.37
N ARG A 111 -7.81 -4.39 -7.91
CA ARG A 111 -7.30 -5.72 -7.52
C ARG A 111 -5.84 -5.90 -7.87
N ALA A 112 -5.43 -5.52 -9.07
CA ALA A 112 -4.03 -5.54 -9.50
C ALA A 112 -3.15 -4.69 -8.57
N MET A 113 -3.61 -3.48 -8.20
CA MET A 113 -2.93 -2.60 -7.26
C MET A 113 -2.69 -3.28 -5.90
N TYR A 114 -3.73 -3.82 -5.27
CA TYR A 114 -3.58 -4.48 -3.96
C TYR A 114 -2.71 -5.74 -4.04
N ALA A 115 -2.86 -6.51 -5.11
CA ALA A 115 -2.04 -7.71 -5.30
C ALA A 115 -0.56 -7.39 -5.50
N ALA A 116 -0.23 -6.26 -6.12
CA ALA A 116 1.15 -5.82 -6.36
C ALA A 116 1.75 -5.03 -5.19
N ALA A 117 0.95 -4.24 -4.46
CA ALA A 117 1.43 -3.34 -3.42
C ALA A 117 2.01 -4.08 -2.22
N ASP A 118 3.15 -3.62 -1.73
CA ASP A 118 3.73 -4.04 -0.46
C ASP A 118 3.12 -3.27 0.71
N ILE A 119 2.88 -1.98 0.51
CA ILE A 119 2.43 -1.03 1.52
C ILE A 119 1.17 -0.31 1.03
N ALA A 120 0.18 -0.14 1.91
CA ALA A 120 -0.98 0.72 1.70
C ALA A 120 -0.90 1.92 2.65
N LEU A 121 -0.75 3.13 2.10
CA LEU A 121 -0.54 4.36 2.85
C LEU A 121 -1.85 5.13 3.01
N PHE A 122 -2.19 5.43 4.27
CA PHE A 122 -3.36 6.20 4.67
C PHE A 122 -2.93 7.45 5.45
N PHE A 123 -3.55 8.60 5.16
CA PHE A 123 -3.26 9.87 5.81
C PHE A 123 -4.34 10.30 6.81
N LYS A 124 -5.43 9.53 6.89
CA LYS A 124 -6.51 9.62 7.88
C LYS A 124 -6.82 8.23 8.43
N ASP A 125 -7.50 8.16 9.57
CA ASP A 125 -7.92 6.89 10.17
C ASP A 125 -8.72 6.05 9.15
N PRO A 126 -8.19 4.88 8.75
CA PRO A 126 -8.82 4.05 7.72
C PRO A 126 -9.89 3.10 8.27
N ALA A 127 -10.24 3.16 9.55
CA ALA A 127 -11.13 2.18 10.18
C ALA A 127 -12.50 2.06 9.52
N SER A 128 -12.99 3.16 8.92
CA SER A 128 -14.31 3.22 8.29
C SER A 128 -14.30 3.07 6.76
N VAL A 129 -13.11 2.90 6.15
CA VAL A 129 -13.03 2.80 4.68
C VAL A 129 -12.80 1.35 4.24
N PRO A 130 -13.49 0.89 3.19
CA PRO A 130 -13.38 -0.48 2.71
C PRO A 130 -11.98 -0.82 2.18
N GLU A 131 -11.21 0.18 1.77
CA GLU A 131 -9.84 0.05 1.28
C GLU A 131 -8.91 -0.58 2.31
N LEU A 132 -9.15 -0.36 3.61
CA LEU A 132 -8.37 -1.01 4.66
C LEU A 132 -8.53 -2.53 4.61
N GLN A 133 -9.77 -3.02 4.54
CA GLN A 133 -10.04 -4.46 4.52
C GLN A 133 -9.47 -5.12 3.26
N LEU A 134 -9.51 -4.43 2.12
CA LEU A 134 -8.88 -4.91 0.90
C LEU A 134 -7.35 -4.94 1.02
N ALA A 135 -6.73 -3.90 1.57
CA ALA A 135 -5.28 -3.88 1.82
C ALA A 135 -4.85 -5.07 2.70
N LEU A 136 -5.52 -5.27 3.83
CA LEU A 136 -5.24 -6.39 4.74
C LEU A 136 -5.41 -7.73 4.02
N ARG A 137 -6.51 -7.94 3.33
CA ARG A 137 -6.85 -9.20 2.64
C ARG A 137 -5.83 -9.58 1.57
N TYR A 138 -5.25 -8.60 0.88
CA TYR A 138 -4.21 -8.81 -0.14
C TYR A 138 -2.79 -8.73 0.43
N GLY A 139 -2.62 -8.55 1.74
CA GLY A 139 -1.31 -8.48 2.38
C GLY A 139 -0.49 -7.24 1.97
N ALA A 140 -1.16 -6.13 1.65
CA ALA A 140 -0.54 -4.82 1.56
C ALA A 140 -0.53 -4.21 2.96
N VAL A 141 0.66 -4.01 3.53
CA VAL A 141 0.83 -3.62 4.94
C VAL A 141 0.41 -2.17 5.15
N PRO A 142 -0.58 -1.87 6.03
CA PRO A 142 -1.00 -0.50 6.25
C PRO A 142 0.04 0.36 6.96
N ILE A 143 0.19 1.60 6.50
CA ILE A 143 0.77 2.71 7.26
C ILE A 143 -0.37 3.71 7.48
N ALA A 144 -0.68 4.03 8.73
CA ALA A 144 -1.85 4.83 9.05
C ALA A 144 -1.68 5.58 10.37
N PRO A 145 -2.50 6.63 10.63
CA PRO A 145 -2.66 7.17 11.98
C PRO A 145 -3.11 6.08 12.95
N THR A 146 -2.80 6.25 14.23
CA THR A 146 -3.23 5.32 15.28
C THR A 146 -4.74 5.10 15.25
N THR A 147 -5.14 3.84 15.19
CA THR A 147 -6.54 3.42 15.13
C THR A 147 -6.74 2.13 15.90
N LYS A 148 -7.99 1.87 16.34
CA LYS A 148 -8.36 0.62 17.01
C LYS A 148 -8.49 -0.58 16.06
N ALA A 149 -8.52 -0.32 14.76
CA ALA A 149 -8.66 -1.36 13.73
C ALA A 149 -7.35 -2.07 13.41
N LEU A 150 -6.21 -1.52 13.83
CA LEU A 150 -4.87 -2.00 13.50
C LEU A 150 -3.99 -2.06 14.75
N GLU A 151 -3.02 -2.98 14.72
CA GLU A 151 -2.00 -3.12 15.75
C GLU A 151 -0.62 -2.80 15.16
N SER A 152 0.14 -1.93 15.85
CA SER A 152 1.50 -1.58 15.43
C SER A 152 2.42 -2.78 15.51
N TYR A 153 3.22 -3.01 14.46
CA TYR A 153 4.17 -4.12 14.44
C TYR A 153 5.21 -4.01 15.55
N ASN A 154 5.38 -5.11 16.29
CA ASN A 154 6.39 -5.28 17.32
C ASN A 154 7.32 -6.44 16.93
N PRO A 155 8.57 -6.18 16.53
CA PRO A 155 9.49 -7.22 16.09
C PRO A 155 9.91 -8.19 17.21
N VAL A 156 9.88 -7.75 18.46
CA VAL A 156 10.26 -8.60 19.61
C VAL A 156 9.18 -9.64 19.92
N GLN A 157 7.91 -9.26 19.76
CA GLN A 157 6.77 -10.13 19.99
C GLN A 157 6.28 -10.82 18.70
N GLU A 158 6.84 -10.45 17.55
CA GLU A 158 6.39 -10.89 16.23
C GLU A 158 4.87 -10.70 16.06
N SER A 159 4.33 -9.58 16.56
CA SER A 159 2.90 -9.26 16.55
C SER A 159 2.63 -7.95 15.80
N GLY A 160 1.34 -7.71 15.50
CA GLY A 160 0.89 -6.50 14.79
C GLY A 160 0.84 -6.69 13.27
N ASN A 161 0.07 -5.79 12.63
CA ASN A 161 -0.28 -5.87 11.21
C ASN A 161 -0.16 -4.52 10.48
N ALA A 162 0.48 -3.53 11.10
CA ALA A 162 0.59 -2.18 10.52
C ALA A 162 1.80 -1.42 11.08
N PHE A 163 2.12 -0.29 10.46
CA PHE A 163 3.02 0.73 11.01
C PHE A 163 2.22 1.98 11.32
N LEU A 164 2.00 2.25 12.60
CA LEU A 164 1.15 3.34 13.05
C LEU A 164 1.96 4.57 13.42
N TYR A 165 1.37 5.76 13.22
CA TYR A 165 1.92 7.03 13.69
C TYR A 165 0.88 7.80 14.53
N GLU A 166 1.33 8.42 15.63
CA GLU A 166 0.45 9.01 16.63
C GLU A 166 -0.01 10.43 16.26
N ALA A 167 0.90 11.24 15.71
CA ALA A 167 0.59 12.59 15.30
C ALA A 167 0.34 12.69 13.79
N GLU A 168 -0.73 13.39 13.41
CA GLU A 168 -1.03 13.67 11.99
C GLU A 168 -0.11 14.80 11.46
N ASP A 169 1.19 14.56 11.49
CA ASP A 169 2.21 15.44 10.95
C ASP A 169 3.18 14.69 10.03
N LYS A 170 3.88 15.43 9.18
CA LYS A 170 4.78 14.85 8.18
C LYS A 170 5.92 14.01 8.77
N TRP A 171 6.43 14.39 9.93
CA TRP A 171 7.57 13.69 10.55
C TRP A 171 7.16 12.33 11.11
N SER A 172 6.00 12.29 11.79
CA SER A 172 5.42 11.07 12.33
C SER A 172 5.04 10.09 11.20
N CYS A 173 4.38 10.59 10.16
CA CYS A 173 4.04 9.81 8.97
C CYS A 173 5.32 9.28 8.27
N PHE A 174 6.31 10.14 8.06
CA PHE A 174 7.57 9.75 7.43
C PHE A 174 8.35 8.74 8.27
N ALA A 175 8.38 8.89 9.60
CA ALA A 175 9.03 7.94 10.50
C ALA A 175 8.37 6.55 10.40
N ALA A 176 7.04 6.47 10.32
CA ALA A 176 6.33 5.21 10.12
C ALA A 176 6.68 4.57 8.76
N LEU A 177 6.75 5.37 7.69
CA LEU A 177 7.20 4.90 6.37
C LEU A 177 8.62 4.35 6.43
N VAL A 178 9.56 5.06 7.06
CA VAL A 178 10.96 4.60 7.18
C VAL A 178 11.02 3.27 7.92
N ARG A 179 10.31 3.12 9.04
CA ARG A 179 10.26 1.84 9.77
C ARG A 179 9.72 0.70 8.89
N ALA A 180 8.67 0.96 8.11
CA ALA A 180 8.12 -0.02 7.20
C ALA A 180 9.12 -0.41 6.11
N LEU A 181 9.81 0.57 5.48
CA LEU A 181 10.80 0.33 4.45
C LEU A 181 12.05 -0.40 4.98
N GLU A 182 12.48 -0.10 6.20
CA GLU A 182 13.57 -0.84 6.85
C GLU A 182 13.16 -2.29 7.13
N THR A 183 11.95 -2.52 7.65
CA THR A 183 11.44 -3.87 7.89
C THR A 183 11.24 -4.65 6.59
N PHE A 184 10.86 -3.98 5.51
CA PHE A 184 10.73 -4.58 4.18
C PHE A 184 12.02 -5.25 3.69
N ASN A 185 13.19 -4.74 4.12
CA ASN A 185 14.49 -5.34 3.79
C ASN A 185 14.77 -6.67 4.53
N PHE A 186 13.93 -7.06 5.47
CA PHE A 186 13.99 -8.32 6.20
C PHE A 186 12.84 -9.25 5.76
N PRO A 187 13.08 -10.15 4.80
CA PRO A 187 12.00 -10.93 4.17
C PRO A 187 11.17 -11.78 5.13
N PHE A 188 11.78 -12.26 6.22
CA PHE A 188 11.07 -13.05 7.22
C PHE A 188 10.07 -12.19 7.99
N ASP A 189 10.53 -11.07 8.54
CA ASP A 189 9.68 -10.14 9.30
C ASP A 189 8.57 -9.59 8.41
N TRP A 190 8.91 -9.18 7.17
CA TRP A 190 7.94 -8.66 6.23
C TRP A 190 6.83 -9.67 5.92
N ARG A 191 7.21 -10.93 5.66
CA ARG A 191 6.24 -12.00 5.42
C ARG A 191 5.36 -12.28 6.64
N THR A 192 5.92 -12.18 7.85
CA THR A 192 5.17 -12.31 9.10
C THR A 192 4.09 -11.23 9.21
N ILE A 193 4.43 -9.96 8.94
CA ILE A 193 3.46 -8.87 8.97
C ILE A 193 2.38 -9.07 7.89
N GLN A 194 2.77 -9.41 6.66
CA GLN A 194 1.82 -9.67 5.58
C GLN A 194 0.83 -10.79 5.93
N ARG A 195 1.32 -11.85 6.58
CA ARG A 195 0.47 -12.93 7.07
C ARG A 195 -0.53 -12.41 8.10
N HIS A 196 -0.08 -11.62 9.09
CA HIS A 196 -0.96 -11.01 10.08
C HIS A 196 -2.01 -10.09 9.45
N CYS A 197 -1.65 -9.32 8.43
CA CYS A 197 -2.62 -8.55 7.65
C CYS A 197 -3.72 -9.45 7.08
N MET A 198 -3.34 -10.50 6.37
CA MET A 198 -4.29 -11.40 5.71
C MET A 198 -5.17 -12.19 6.70
N GLU A 199 -4.62 -12.59 7.85
CA GLU A 199 -5.33 -13.29 8.92
C GLU A 199 -6.28 -12.38 9.70
N SER A 200 -5.99 -11.08 9.78
CA SER A 200 -6.83 -10.10 10.46
C SER A 200 -7.92 -9.49 9.59
N ALA A 201 -7.91 -9.74 8.28
CA ALA A 201 -8.94 -9.24 7.37
C ALA A 201 -10.31 -9.84 7.70
N GLN A 202 -11.31 -8.97 7.85
CA GLN A 202 -12.69 -9.41 8.12
C GLN A 202 -13.26 -10.15 6.92
N GLU A 203 -13.98 -11.24 7.18
CA GLU A 203 -14.80 -11.91 6.17
C GLU A 203 -16.03 -11.04 5.86
N GLU A 204 -16.33 -10.86 4.57
CA GLU A 204 -17.59 -10.25 4.10
C GLU A 204 -18.72 -11.25 4.14
#